data_15dab0498761780cdb957906e96cdbd8
#
_entry.id   15dab0498761780cdb957906e96cdbd8
#
_cell.length_a   1.000
_cell.length_b   1.000
_cell.length_c   1.000
_cell.angle_alpha   90.00
_cell.angle_beta   90.00
_cell.angle_gamma   90.00
#
_symmetry.space_group_name_H-M   'P 1'
#
loop_
_entity.id
_entity.type
_entity.pdbx_description
1 polymer ?
#
loop_
_entity_poly.entity_id
_entity_poly.type
_entity_poly.pdbx_seq_one_letter_code
_entity_poly.pdbx_strand_id
1 'polypeptide(L)'
;MNTKDHLRKRAGNSIALRLCALFTLVALGVFVLIGSALYRQVDRSLDLLPAAELDARFSVLESALNRYGTPEHWAKIHNKLNLLGEEDKRIRFWAVGSNPNYEYGQPTELIRAFAEGPPGMRELRLADSPYPYKVLVSELPALGERPPLRFLIGINTETFWQAQHSLLVAIVGLAAFGVVLASLLSYWVARIGLKPLLTLSDQAQGLAPPRLDGRLPTEALPPELARFAGAFNAALDRVSQAYTQLEAFNADVAHELRSPLTNLIGQTQVALTRGRSAEHYFEVLQSNLEELERLRSIINDMLFLASADQGSKATALAEASLAEEVATTLDYLDYILEDAQVRVSVSGDARARIEKAQLRRALINLLNNAVQHTAPNQVIEVCIKGDEQQVSIAVSNPGPAIADEHLALLFERFYRVDAARANSGGNNHGLGLAIVKAIALMHGGSVFVHSEAGANTFGISLPSAQLRGFAVKV
;
A
#
# COMPACT_ATOMS: atom_id res chain seq x y z
N MET A 1 -24.76 26.14 -3.28
CA MET A 1 -24.78 24.68 -3.07
C MET A 1 -23.84 24.35 -1.92
N ASN A 2 -24.34 23.77 -0.87
CA ASN A 2 -24.05 23.93 0.57
C ASN A 2 -22.68 23.40 1.04
N THR A 3 -21.84 24.26 1.59
CA THR A 3 -20.56 23.94 2.30
C THR A 3 -20.74 22.91 3.42
N LYS A 4 -21.94 22.79 3.99
CA LYS A 4 -22.29 21.79 5.03
C LYS A 4 -22.38 20.35 4.48
N ASP A 5 -22.75 20.14 3.23
CA ASP A 5 -22.82 18.80 2.63
C ASP A 5 -21.43 18.24 2.25
N HIS A 6 -20.48 19.10 1.90
CA HIS A 6 -19.09 18.70 1.68
C HIS A 6 -18.38 18.32 2.99
N LEU A 7 -18.68 19.00 4.10
CA LEU A 7 -18.13 18.67 5.42
C LEU A 7 -18.71 17.36 5.96
N ARG A 8 -20.01 17.10 5.72
CA ARG A 8 -20.66 15.85 6.13
C ARG A 8 -20.18 14.62 5.34
N LYS A 9 -19.91 14.75 4.04
CA LYS A 9 -19.31 13.68 3.21
C LYS A 9 -17.84 13.40 3.57
N ARG A 10 -17.06 14.41 3.95
CA ARG A 10 -15.68 14.23 4.42
C ARG A 10 -15.61 13.57 5.78
N ALA A 11 -16.55 13.85 6.69
CA ALA A 11 -16.59 13.17 8.00
C ALA A 11 -16.89 11.67 7.86
N GLY A 12 -17.78 11.26 6.95
CA GLY A 12 -18.13 9.84 6.74
C GLY A 12 -17.01 8.98 6.14
N ASN A 13 -15.96 9.58 5.56
CA ASN A 13 -14.85 8.87 4.93
C ASN A 13 -13.55 8.87 5.77
N SER A 14 -13.56 9.45 6.96
CA SER A 14 -12.38 9.44 7.85
C SER A 14 -12.08 8.02 8.33
N ILE A 15 -10.86 7.56 8.09
CA ILE A 15 -10.36 6.25 8.57
C ILE A 15 -10.49 6.16 10.10
N ALA A 16 -10.18 7.26 10.81
CA ALA A 16 -10.32 7.33 12.27
C ALA A 16 -11.77 7.07 12.71
N LEU A 17 -12.75 7.64 12.01
CA LEU A 17 -14.16 7.46 12.34
C LEU A 17 -14.66 6.04 12.06
N ARG A 18 -14.19 5.42 10.97
CA ARG A 18 -14.50 4.02 10.66
C ARG A 18 -13.90 3.06 11.66
N LEU A 19 -12.67 3.27 12.08
CA LEU A 19 -12.01 2.49 13.13
C LEU A 19 -12.75 2.65 14.46
N CYS A 20 -13.08 3.89 14.85
CA CYS A 20 -13.86 4.16 16.06
C CYS A 20 -15.21 3.44 16.03
N ALA A 21 -15.96 3.52 14.93
CA ALA A 21 -17.24 2.83 14.77
C ALA A 21 -17.10 1.31 14.87
N LEU A 22 -16.07 0.73 14.24
CA LEU A 22 -15.79 -0.70 14.30
C LEU A 22 -15.48 -1.16 15.73
N PHE A 23 -14.60 -0.46 16.44
CA PHE A 23 -14.26 -0.78 17.82
C PHE A 23 -15.45 -0.60 18.78
N THR A 24 -16.27 0.44 18.56
CA THR A 24 -17.50 0.65 19.32
C THR A 24 -18.48 -0.51 19.13
N LEU A 25 -18.64 -0.99 17.89
CA LEU A 25 -19.53 -2.11 17.56
C LEU A 25 -19.02 -3.42 18.19
N VAL A 26 -17.71 -3.67 18.14
CA VAL A 26 -17.10 -4.84 18.80
C VAL A 26 -17.27 -4.76 20.30
N ALA A 27 -17.01 -3.59 20.91
CA ALA A 27 -17.19 -3.39 22.35
C ALA A 27 -18.65 -3.63 22.75
N LEU A 28 -19.61 -3.09 22.00
CA LEU A 28 -21.04 -3.33 22.25
C LEU A 28 -21.37 -4.82 22.20
N GLY A 29 -20.91 -5.54 21.18
CA GLY A 29 -21.11 -6.99 21.05
C GLY A 29 -20.56 -7.77 22.25
N VAL A 30 -19.35 -7.43 22.69
CA VAL A 30 -18.71 -8.06 23.86
C VAL A 30 -19.49 -7.78 25.15
N PHE A 31 -19.88 -6.52 25.40
CA PHE A 31 -20.64 -6.17 26.59
C PHE A 31 -22.04 -6.81 26.59
N VAL A 32 -22.71 -6.88 25.45
CA VAL A 32 -24.01 -7.56 25.33
C VAL A 32 -23.85 -9.06 25.60
N LEU A 33 -22.82 -9.70 25.08
CA LEU A 33 -22.57 -11.12 25.29
C LEU A 33 -22.25 -11.43 26.74
N ILE A 34 -21.32 -10.69 27.35
CA ILE A 34 -20.94 -10.87 28.76
C ILE A 34 -22.11 -10.54 29.66
N GLY A 35 -22.80 -9.40 29.42
CA GLY A 35 -23.96 -8.99 30.22
C GLY A 35 -25.10 -10.01 30.17
N SER A 36 -25.41 -10.56 29.00
CA SER A 36 -26.44 -11.59 28.84
C SER A 36 -26.06 -12.91 29.52
N ALA A 37 -24.78 -13.30 29.44
CA ALA A 37 -24.28 -14.50 30.11
C ALA A 37 -24.36 -14.34 31.67
N LEU A 38 -23.91 -13.20 32.18
CA LEU A 38 -23.96 -12.89 33.60
C LEU A 38 -25.39 -12.83 34.09
N TYR A 39 -26.29 -12.13 33.38
CA TYR A 39 -27.69 -12.07 33.71
C TYR A 39 -28.33 -13.47 33.79
N ARG A 40 -28.12 -14.32 32.80
CA ARG A 40 -28.65 -15.69 32.80
C ARG A 40 -28.10 -16.53 33.93
N GLN A 41 -26.84 -16.37 34.30
CA GLN A 41 -26.20 -17.12 35.36
C GLN A 41 -26.84 -16.74 36.74
N VAL A 42 -27.02 -15.44 36.96
CA VAL A 42 -27.60 -14.94 38.24
C VAL A 42 -29.10 -15.23 38.29
N ASP A 43 -29.82 -15.07 37.19
CA ASP A 43 -31.23 -15.39 37.08
C ASP A 43 -31.52 -16.86 37.51
N ARG A 44 -30.76 -17.82 36.95
CA ARG A 44 -30.84 -19.23 37.34
C ARG A 44 -30.52 -19.45 38.82
N SER A 45 -29.54 -18.74 39.38
CA SER A 45 -29.17 -18.88 40.79
C SER A 45 -30.24 -18.30 41.72
N LEU A 46 -30.81 -17.13 41.34
CA LEU A 46 -31.86 -16.49 42.10
C LEU A 46 -33.18 -17.30 42.07
N ASP A 47 -33.49 -17.99 40.99
CA ASP A 47 -34.67 -18.85 40.86
C ASP A 47 -34.63 -20.08 41.79
N LEU A 48 -33.43 -20.60 42.08
CA LEU A 48 -33.23 -21.76 42.93
C LEU A 48 -33.24 -21.42 44.43
N LEU A 49 -32.88 -20.20 44.82
CA LEU A 49 -32.76 -19.82 46.22
C LEU A 49 -34.07 -19.91 47.00
N PRO A 50 -35.25 -19.40 46.52
CA PRO A 50 -36.51 -19.52 47.23
C PRO A 50 -36.94 -20.98 47.47
N ALA A 51 -36.65 -21.86 46.52
CA ALA A 51 -36.96 -23.27 46.65
C ALA A 51 -36.12 -23.94 47.75
N ALA A 52 -34.80 -23.71 47.71
CA ALA A 52 -33.90 -24.25 48.73
C ALA A 52 -34.21 -23.70 50.15
N GLU A 53 -34.60 -22.42 50.26
CA GLU A 53 -34.97 -21.82 51.54
C GLU A 53 -36.27 -22.45 52.07
N LEU A 54 -37.28 -22.66 51.22
CA LEU A 54 -38.53 -23.28 51.62
C LEU A 54 -38.35 -24.75 52.03
N ASP A 55 -37.57 -25.52 51.31
CA ASP A 55 -37.25 -26.91 51.65
C ASP A 55 -36.51 -27.02 52.97
N ALA A 56 -35.50 -26.17 53.24
CA ALA A 56 -34.78 -26.13 54.47
C ALA A 56 -35.69 -25.77 55.65
N ARG A 57 -36.56 -24.77 55.51
CA ARG A 57 -37.51 -24.37 56.56
C ARG A 57 -38.60 -25.43 56.84
N PHE A 58 -39.07 -26.06 55.73
CA PHE A 58 -40.05 -27.13 55.88
C PHE A 58 -39.45 -28.33 56.61
N SER A 59 -38.23 -28.75 56.31
CA SER A 59 -37.59 -29.89 56.99
C SER A 59 -37.43 -29.70 58.50
N VAL A 60 -37.20 -28.46 58.96
CA VAL A 60 -37.17 -28.12 60.37
C VAL A 60 -38.57 -28.24 61.05
N LEU A 61 -39.59 -27.87 60.29
CA LEU A 61 -41.02 -27.94 60.80
C LEU A 61 -41.57 -29.33 60.68
N GLU A 62 -41.18 -30.14 59.67
CA GLU A 62 -41.70 -31.45 59.35
C GLU A 62 -41.65 -32.39 60.61
N SER A 63 -40.52 -32.39 61.31
CA SER A 63 -40.36 -33.18 62.54
C SER A 63 -41.34 -32.84 63.61
N ALA A 64 -41.74 -31.54 63.78
CA ALA A 64 -42.72 -31.07 64.71
C ALA A 64 -44.15 -31.38 64.22
N LEU A 65 -44.41 -31.13 62.90
CA LEU A 65 -45.70 -31.40 62.28
C LEU A 65 -46.11 -32.88 62.32
N ASN A 66 -45.14 -33.80 62.23
CA ASN A 66 -45.36 -35.25 62.30
C ASN A 66 -45.35 -35.85 63.72
N ARG A 67 -45.13 -35.02 64.77
CA ARG A 67 -45.10 -35.50 66.20
C ARG A 67 -46.39 -35.20 66.96
N TYR A 68 -47.15 -34.21 66.53
CA TYR A 68 -48.29 -33.67 67.35
C TYR A 68 -49.62 -33.91 66.63
N GLY A 69 -50.46 -34.80 67.17
CA GLY A 69 -51.73 -35.18 66.56
C GLY A 69 -53.00 -34.79 67.47
N THR A 70 -52.83 -34.10 68.58
CA THR A 70 -53.91 -33.65 69.38
C THR A 70 -54.13 -32.14 69.26
N PRO A 71 -55.36 -31.60 69.46
CA PRO A 71 -55.67 -30.15 69.38
C PRO A 71 -54.80 -29.29 70.30
N GLU A 72 -54.57 -29.74 71.54
CA GLU A 72 -53.76 -29.00 72.51
C GLU A 72 -52.30 -28.86 72.08
N HIS A 73 -51.73 -29.88 71.49
CA HIS A 73 -50.37 -29.82 70.94
C HIS A 73 -50.32 -29.05 69.62
N TRP A 74 -51.38 -29.04 68.81
CA TRP A 74 -51.49 -28.25 67.61
C TRP A 74 -51.47 -26.73 67.91
N ALA A 75 -52.06 -26.30 69.05
CA ALA A 75 -51.94 -24.94 69.51
C ALA A 75 -50.48 -24.48 69.71
N LYS A 76 -49.54 -25.41 70.10
CA LYS A 76 -48.12 -25.08 70.22
C LYS A 76 -47.48 -24.88 68.84
N ILE A 77 -47.94 -25.62 67.79
CA ILE A 77 -47.55 -25.41 66.48
C ILE A 77 -48.01 -24.04 65.95
N HIS A 78 -49.27 -23.65 66.23
CA HIS A 78 -49.80 -22.33 65.89
C HIS A 78 -48.90 -21.21 66.43
N ASN A 79 -48.54 -21.31 67.72
CA ASN A 79 -47.66 -20.32 68.35
C ASN A 79 -46.29 -20.27 67.74
N LYS A 80 -45.72 -21.44 67.38
CA LYS A 80 -44.42 -21.51 66.66
C LYS A 80 -44.51 -20.91 65.28
N LEU A 81 -45.56 -21.18 64.49
CA LEU A 81 -45.77 -20.63 63.18
C LEU A 81 -46.00 -19.11 63.21
N ASN A 82 -46.74 -18.60 64.27
CA ASN A 82 -46.88 -17.16 64.49
C ASN A 82 -45.51 -16.49 64.69
N LEU A 83 -44.71 -17.05 65.62
CA LEU A 83 -43.37 -16.52 65.89
C LEU A 83 -42.49 -16.48 64.66
N LEU A 84 -42.45 -17.58 63.84
CA LEU A 84 -41.69 -17.65 62.62
C LEU A 84 -42.24 -16.68 61.59
N GLY A 85 -43.54 -16.45 61.48
CA GLY A 85 -44.14 -15.48 60.56
C GLY A 85 -43.91 -14.01 61.00
N GLU A 86 -43.80 -13.75 62.32
CA GLU A 86 -43.39 -12.43 62.81
C GLU A 86 -41.93 -12.14 62.66
N GLU A 87 -41.04 -13.16 62.75
CA GLU A 87 -39.62 -13.06 62.60
C GLU A 87 -39.24 -12.78 61.13
N ASP A 88 -39.92 -13.45 60.17
CA ASP A 88 -39.72 -13.23 58.75
C ASP A 88 -41.03 -13.00 58.00
N LYS A 89 -41.38 -11.71 57.83
CA LYS A 89 -42.61 -11.28 57.18
C LYS A 89 -42.73 -11.67 55.71
N ARG A 90 -41.65 -12.13 55.14
CA ARG A 90 -41.66 -12.65 53.74
C ARG A 90 -42.29 -14.03 53.64
N ILE A 91 -42.39 -14.75 54.80
CA ILE A 91 -42.84 -16.12 54.82
C ILE A 91 -44.24 -16.17 55.39
N ARG A 92 -45.11 -16.96 54.77
CA ARG A 92 -46.47 -17.25 55.25
C ARG A 92 -46.69 -18.75 55.33
N PHE A 93 -47.43 -19.13 56.31
CA PHE A 93 -47.77 -20.51 56.52
C PHE A 93 -49.30 -20.67 56.48
N TRP A 94 -49.74 -21.76 55.89
CA TRP A 94 -51.14 -22.14 55.86
C TRP A 94 -51.21 -23.65 56.09
N ALA A 95 -52.24 -24.03 56.85
CA ALA A 95 -52.63 -25.43 56.97
C ALA A 95 -54.10 -25.55 56.58
N VAL A 96 -54.39 -26.43 55.64
CA VAL A 96 -55.73 -26.62 55.04
C VAL A 96 -56.19 -28.06 55.28
N GLY A 97 -57.32 -28.29 55.88
CA GLY A 97 -57.89 -29.61 56.18
C GLY A 97 -59.38 -29.62 56.35
N SER A 98 -59.96 -30.79 56.63
CA SER A 98 -61.39 -30.97 56.84
C SER A 98 -61.86 -30.54 58.20
N ASN A 99 -60.98 -30.31 59.18
CA ASN A 99 -61.31 -29.93 60.55
C ASN A 99 -60.72 -28.56 60.89
N PRO A 100 -61.53 -27.50 61.14
CA PRO A 100 -61.08 -26.15 61.42
C PRO A 100 -60.10 -26.03 62.61
N ASN A 101 -60.15 -26.95 63.59
CA ASN A 101 -59.24 -26.91 64.74
C ASN A 101 -57.79 -27.15 64.42
N TYR A 102 -57.51 -27.69 63.19
CA TYR A 102 -56.14 -27.93 62.69
C TYR A 102 -55.79 -27.02 61.51
N GLU A 103 -56.67 -26.04 61.15
CA GLU A 103 -56.36 -25.04 60.16
C GLU A 103 -55.49 -23.92 60.68
N TYR A 104 -54.62 -23.33 59.83
CA TYR A 104 -53.76 -22.19 60.21
C TYR A 104 -53.67 -21.19 59.03
N GLY A 105 -53.49 -19.90 59.38
CA GLY A 105 -53.25 -18.84 58.42
C GLY A 105 -54.49 -18.33 57.69
N GLN A 106 -55.70 -18.59 58.18
CA GLN A 106 -57.00 -18.15 57.63
C GLN A 106 -57.07 -18.43 56.10
N PRO A 107 -57.08 -19.72 55.63
CA PRO A 107 -57.04 -20.05 54.25
C PRO A 107 -58.29 -19.52 53.57
N THR A 108 -58.06 -18.61 52.55
CA THR A 108 -59.10 -18.13 51.65
C THR A 108 -59.50 -19.22 50.66
N GLU A 109 -60.63 -19.05 49.93
CA GLU A 109 -61.06 -20.00 48.92
C GLU A 109 -59.93 -20.23 47.85
N LEU A 110 -59.17 -19.18 47.53
CA LEU A 110 -58.02 -19.28 46.61
C LEU A 110 -56.91 -20.21 47.16
N ILE A 111 -56.61 -20.11 48.46
CA ILE A 111 -55.60 -20.93 49.18
C ILE A 111 -56.09 -22.38 49.24
N ARG A 112 -57.36 -22.61 49.49
CA ARG A 112 -57.96 -23.95 49.54
C ARG A 112 -57.89 -24.63 48.14
N ALA A 113 -58.34 -23.93 47.11
CA ALA A 113 -58.22 -24.42 45.72
C ALA A 113 -56.79 -24.68 45.31
N PHE A 114 -55.84 -23.82 45.73
CA PHE A 114 -54.42 -24.01 45.46
C PHE A 114 -53.84 -25.24 46.21
N ALA A 115 -54.32 -25.47 47.45
CA ALA A 115 -53.97 -26.62 48.28
C ALA A 115 -54.40 -27.96 47.65
N GLU A 116 -55.52 -28.03 46.92
CA GLU A 116 -56.02 -29.25 46.25
C GLU A 116 -55.12 -29.72 45.10
N GLY A 117 -54.24 -28.87 44.58
CA GLY A 117 -53.33 -29.22 43.51
C GLY A 117 -52.24 -30.21 43.95
N PRO A 118 -51.39 -30.66 43.03
CA PRO A 118 -50.32 -31.61 43.32
C PRO A 118 -49.33 -31.06 44.36
N PRO A 119 -48.74 -31.90 45.22
CA PRO A 119 -47.71 -31.52 46.16
C PRO A 119 -46.45 -31.09 45.43
N GLY A 120 -45.64 -30.23 46.05
CA GLY A 120 -44.38 -29.70 45.53
C GLY A 120 -44.36 -28.17 45.41
N MET A 121 -43.34 -27.63 44.75
CA MET A 121 -43.14 -26.19 44.60
C MET A 121 -44.03 -25.62 43.48
N ARG A 122 -44.77 -24.56 43.80
CA ARG A 122 -45.68 -23.88 42.87
C ARG A 122 -45.76 -22.38 43.17
N GLU A 123 -46.23 -21.60 42.19
CA GLU A 123 -46.38 -20.15 42.34
C GLU A 123 -47.83 -19.78 42.68
N LEU A 124 -48.01 -18.92 43.66
CA LEU A 124 -49.30 -18.39 44.07
C LEU A 124 -49.27 -16.87 44.03
N ARG A 125 -50.25 -16.27 43.36
CA ARG A 125 -50.46 -14.81 43.37
C ARG A 125 -51.57 -14.46 44.34
N LEU A 126 -51.20 -13.69 45.34
CA LEU A 126 -52.18 -13.16 46.32
C LEU A 126 -52.52 -11.72 45.97
N ALA A 127 -53.73 -11.28 46.27
CA ALA A 127 -54.21 -9.93 45.95
C ALA A 127 -53.52 -8.83 46.78
N ASP A 128 -52.89 -9.18 47.88
CA ASP A 128 -52.22 -8.26 48.83
C ASP A 128 -50.73 -8.07 48.50
N SER A 129 -50.21 -8.73 47.44
CA SER A 129 -48.83 -8.57 47.01
C SER A 129 -48.71 -8.46 45.49
N PRO A 130 -47.99 -7.47 44.98
CA PRO A 130 -47.72 -7.35 43.54
C PRO A 130 -46.79 -8.45 43.05
N TYR A 131 -46.09 -9.11 43.95
CA TYR A 131 -45.11 -10.16 43.62
C TYR A 131 -45.67 -11.54 43.94
N PRO A 132 -45.40 -12.57 43.13
CA PRO A 132 -45.85 -13.93 43.39
C PRO A 132 -45.18 -14.49 44.64
N TYR A 133 -45.88 -15.40 45.30
CA TYR A 133 -45.29 -16.26 46.31
C TYR A 133 -44.84 -17.56 45.66
N LYS A 134 -43.61 -18.04 45.93
CA LYS A 134 -43.24 -19.43 45.72
C LYS A 134 -43.72 -20.22 46.92
N VAL A 135 -44.53 -21.24 46.70
CA VAL A 135 -45.22 -22.01 47.77
C VAL A 135 -44.84 -23.48 47.61
N LEU A 136 -44.34 -24.06 48.70
CA LEU A 136 -44.16 -25.49 48.85
C LEU A 136 -45.43 -26.07 49.47
N VAL A 137 -46.08 -27.00 48.77
CA VAL A 137 -47.27 -27.74 49.20
C VAL A 137 -46.85 -29.13 49.63
N SER A 138 -47.07 -29.48 50.90
CA SER A 138 -46.77 -30.81 51.43
C SER A 138 -48.03 -31.45 52.01
N GLU A 139 -48.18 -32.75 51.89
CA GLU A 139 -49.23 -33.53 52.45
C GLU A 139 -48.80 -34.09 53.81
N LEU A 140 -49.58 -33.84 54.80
CA LEU A 140 -49.39 -34.39 56.17
C LEU A 140 -50.41 -35.52 56.41
N PRO A 141 -49.95 -36.73 56.63
CA PRO A 141 -50.85 -37.88 56.87
C PRO A 141 -51.63 -37.70 58.14
N ALA A 142 -52.72 -38.42 58.31
CA ALA A 142 -53.47 -38.47 59.55
C ALA A 142 -52.58 -38.93 60.73
N LEU A 143 -52.71 -38.29 61.90
CA LEU A 143 -51.89 -38.61 63.03
C LEU A 143 -52.75 -38.43 64.33
N GLY A 144 -53.09 -39.49 65.02
CA GLY A 144 -53.97 -39.43 66.25
C GLY A 144 -55.34 -38.87 65.87
N GLU A 145 -55.72 -37.76 66.49
CA GLU A 145 -57.00 -37.07 66.22
C GLU A 145 -56.93 -36.10 65.03
N ARG A 146 -55.75 -35.83 64.44
CA ARG A 146 -55.55 -34.95 63.32
C ARG A 146 -55.91 -35.66 62.03
N PRO A 147 -56.86 -35.14 61.25
CA PRO A 147 -57.13 -35.66 59.93
C PRO A 147 -55.97 -35.38 58.97
N PRO A 148 -55.93 -36.00 57.82
CA PRO A 148 -54.96 -35.61 56.82
C PRO A 148 -55.15 -34.15 56.45
N LEU A 149 -54.06 -33.37 56.34
CA LEU A 149 -54.11 -31.94 55.98
C LEU A 149 -52.97 -31.60 55.01
N ARG A 150 -53.15 -30.50 54.31
CA ARG A 150 -52.15 -29.94 53.46
C ARG A 150 -51.49 -28.73 54.14
N PHE A 151 -50.18 -28.80 54.24
CA PHE A 151 -49.36 -27.73 54.76
C PHE A 151 -48.70 -26.97 53.69
N LEU A 152 -48.81 -25.64 53.65
CA LEU A 152 -48.24 -24.75 52.68
C LEU A 152 -47.33 -23.78 53.39
N ILE A 153 -46.12 -23.64 52.83
CA ILE A 153 -45.19 -22.60 53.26
C ILE A 153 -44.84 -21.79 51.99
N GLY A 154 -45.08 -20.50 52.03
CA GLY A 154 -44.85 -19.59 50.90
C GLY A 154 -43.90 -18.47 51.26
N ILE A 155 -42.99 -18.16 50.34
CA ILE A 155 -42.07 -17.03 50.44
C ILE A 155 -42.40 -15.98 49.38
N ASN A 156 -42.52 -14.70 49.81
CA ASN A 156 -42.68 -13.57 48.87
C ASN A 156 -41.42 -13.37 48.08
N THR A 157 -41.55 -13.32 46.75
CA THR A 157 -40.41 -13.16 45.83
C THR A 157 -39.97 -11.70 45.63
N GLU A 158 -40.55 -10.72 46.29
CA GLU A 158 -40.25 -9.29 46.17
C GLU A 158 -38.75 -9.00 46.25
N THR A 159 -38.07 -9.51 47.28
CA THR A 159 -36.64 -9.28 47.52
C THR A 159 -35.79 -9.82 46.36
N PHE A 160 -36.19 -10.96 45.81
CA PHE A 160 -35.50 -11.57 44.67
C PHE A 160 -35.71 -10.75 43.37
N TRP A 161 -36.93 -10.27 43.14
CA TRP A 161 -37.25 -9.37 42.02
C TRP A 161 -36.51 -8.05 42.12
N GLN A 162 -36.42 -7.44 43.30
CA GLN A 162 -35.65 -6.21 43.51
C GLN A 162 -34.16 -6.44 43.26
N ALA A 163 -33.59 -7.56 43.74
CA ALA A 163 -32.20 -7.93 43.50
C ALA A 163 -31.91 -8.13 41.99
N GLN A 164 -32.81 -8.83 41.30
CA GLN A 164 -32.70 -9.06 39.84
C GLN A 164 -32.78 -7.75 39.08
N HIS A 165 -33.72 -6.86 39.41
CA HIS A 165 -33.85 -5.56 38.76
C HIS A 165 -32.64 -4.66 38.99
N SER A 166 -32.15 -4.59 40.24
CA SER A 166 -30.96 -3.80 40.58
C SER A 166 -29.70 -4.30 39.82
N LEU A 167 -29.56 -5.63 39.68
CA LEU A 167 -28.48 -6.24 38.90
C LEU A 167 -28.58 -5.88 37.41
N LEU A 168 -29.81 -5.95 36.84
CA LEU A 168 -30.02 -5.59 35.43
C LEU A 168 -29.62 -4.12 35.18
N VAL A 169 -30.05 -3.22 36.04
CA VAL A 169 -29.69 -1.79 35.95
C VAL A 169 -28.18 -1.59 36.05
N ALA A 170 -27.51 -2.31 36.96
CA ALA A 170 -26.08 -2.25 37.14
C ALA A 170 -25.33 -2.78 35.88
N ILE A 171 -25.74 -3.92 35.31
CA ILE A 171 -25.17 -4.50 34.11
C ILE A 171 -25.32 -3.53 32.93
N VAL A 172 -26.54 -3.00 32.71
CA VAL A 172 -26.79 -2.06 31.59
C VAL A 172 -26.00 -0.77 31.77
N GLY A 173 -25.96 -0.22 32.98
CA GLY A 173 -25.19 1.00 33.30
C GLY A 173 -23.69 0.81 33.08
N LEU A 174 -23.13 -0.31 33.56
CA LEU A 174 -21.72 -0.62 33.37
C LEU A 174 -21.37 -0.88 31.90
N ALA A 175 -22.25 -1.57 31.18
CA ALA A 175 -22.08 -1.81 29.74
C ALA A 175 -22.11 -0.48 28.94
N ALA A 176 -23.08 0.40 29.22
CA ALA A 176 -23.17 1.72 28.59
C ALA A 176 -21.91 2.56 28.86
N PHE A 177 -21.46 2.60 30.12
CA PHE A 177 -20.23 3.29 30.49
C PHE A 177 -18.99 2.70 29.73
N GLY A 178 -18.89 1.37 29.72
CA GLY A 178 -17.78 0.68 28.99
C GLY A 178 -17.76 0.97 27.51
N VAL A 179 -18.91 1.00 26.84
CA VAL A 179 -19.01 1.34 25.41
C VAL A 179 -18.59 2.80 25.16
N VAL A 180 -19.05 3.73 26.00
CA VAL A 180 -18.64 5.15 25.87
C VAL A 180 -17.14 5.31 26.07
N LEU A 181 -16.59 4.69 27.11
CA LEU A 181 -15.15 4.74 27.39
C LEU A 181 -14.32 4.12 26.25
N ALA A 182 -14.72 2.96 25.75
CA ALA A 182 -14.08 2.29 24.63
C ALA A 182 -14.11 3.16 23.36
N SER A 183 -15.22 3.85 23.10
CA SER A 183 -15.37 4.76 21.97
C SER A 183 -14.45 5.97 22.06
N LEU A 184 -14.34 6.58 23.23
CA LEU A 184 -13.44 7.71 23.50
C LEU A 184 -11.96 7.32 23.34
N LEU A 185 -11.58 6.19 23.95
CA LEU A 185 -10.20 5.66 23.84
C LEU A 185 -9.86 5.31 22.40
N SER A 186 -10.76 4.64 21.69
CA SER A 186 -10.57 4.29 20.27
C SER A 186 -10.38 5.52 19.40
N TYR A 187 -11.19 6.58 19.60
CA TYR A 187 -11.03 7.83 18.88
C TYR A 187 -9.66 8.49 19.14
N TRP A 188 -9.24 8.50 20.40
CA TRP A 188 -7.96 9.08 20.80
C TRP A 188 -6.76 8.32 20.20
N VAL A 189 -6.78 6.98 20.30
CA VAL A 189 -5.75 6.11 19.71
C VAL A 189 -5.70 6.25 18.18
N ALA A 190 -6.84 6.24 17.50
CA ALA A 190 -6.92 6.41 16.05
C ALA A 190 -6.37 7.78 15.61
N ARG A 191 -6.65 8.83 16.35
CA ARG A 191 -6.17 10.18 16.05
C ARG A 191 -4.65 10.31 16.20
N ILE A 192 -4.08 9.72 17.25
CA ILE A 192 -2.62 9.72 17.47
C ILE A 192 -1.92 8.86 16.42
N GLY A 193 -2.44 7.65 16.18
CA GLY A 193 -1.83 6.71 15.23
C GLY A 193 -1.85 7.19 13.77
N LEU A 194 -2.85 8.00 13.38
CA LEU A 194 -2.94 8.54 12.01
C LEU A 194 -2.23 9.89 11.83
N LYS A 195 -1.79 10.55 12.90
CA LYS A 195 -1.09 11.84 12.81
C LYS A 195 0.17 11.79 11.93
N PRO A 196 1.06 10.80 12.06
CA PRO A 196 2.26 10.71 11.21
C PRO A 196 1.93 10.58 9.72
N LEU A 197 0.86 9.84 9.39
CA LEU A 197 0.41 9.67 8.00
C LEU A 197 -0.06 11.00 7.38
N LEU A 198 -0.80 11.81 8.14
CA LEU A 198 -1.25 13.12 7.68
C LEU A 198 -0.06 14.06 7.45
N THR A 199 0.91 14.06 8.37
CA THR A 199 2.14 14.87 8.23
C THR A 199 2.93 14.47 6.98
N LEU A 200 3.07 13.17 6.70
CA LEU A 200 3.73 12.68 5.48
C LEU A 200 2.97 13.10 4.22
N SER A 201 1.62 13.04 4.26
CA SER A 201 0.79 13.48 3.13
C SER A 201 0.95 14.97 2.83
N ASP A 202 0.96 15.81 3.85
CA ASP A 202 1.14 17.25 3.70
C ASP A 202 2.54 17.59 3.16
N GLN A 203 3.58 16.91 3.64
CA GLN A 203 4.95 17.07 3.15
C GLN A 203 5.08 16.60 1.68
N ALA A 204 4.47 15.46 1.33
CA ALA A 204 4.48 14.96 -0.03
C ALA A 204 3.78 15.90 -1.03
N GLN A 205 2.73 16.61 -0.63
CA GLN A 205 2.05 17.61 -1.47
C GLN A 205 2.93 18.83 -1.77
N GLY A 206 3.88 19.14 -0.91
CA GLY A 206 4.84 20.24 -1.12
C GLY A 206 5.97 19.90 -2.11
N LEU A 207 6.12 18.62 -2.49
CA LEU A 207 7.16 18.14 -3.41
C LEU A 207 6.63 18.14 -4.85
N ALA A 208 6.91 19.23 -5.56
CA ALA A 208 6.57 19.36 -6.98
C ALA A 208 7.74 20.03 -7.74
N PRO A 209 7.93 19.74 -9.04
CA PRO A 209 8.90 20.43 -9.87
C PRO A 209 8.70 21.96 -9.80
N PRO A 210 9.77 22.78 -9.69
CA PRO A 210 11.19 22.42 -9.71
C PRO A 210 11.79 22.04 -8.35
N ARG A 211 10.99 21.93 -7.27
CA ARG A 211 11.46 21.68 -5.89
C ARG A 211 11.38 20.18 -5.55
N LEU A 212 12.21 19.37 -6.21
CA LEU A 212 12.30 17.93 -5.95
C LEU A 212 13.39 17.56 -4.91
N ASP A 213 14.06 18.56 -4.31
CA ASP A 213 15.16 18.34 -3.35
C ASP A 213 14.67 17.91 -1.96
N GLY A 214 13.40 18.13 -1.64
CA GLY A 214 12.81 17.69 -0.39
C GLY A 214 12.73 16.17 -0.31
N ARG A 215 12.93 15.63 0.92
CA ARG A 215 12.75 14.20 1.20
C ARG A 215 11.82 14.03 2.37
N LEU A 216 11.02 12.97 2.33
CA LEU A 216 10.22 12.58 3.48
C LEU A 216 11.15 12.09 4.59
N PRO A 217 10.93 12.49 5.86
CA PRO A 217 11.71 11.98 6.98
C PRO A 217 11.49 10.47 7.12
N THR A 218 12.56 9.73 7.39
CA THR A 218 12.51 8.29 7.66
C THR A 218 12.77 7.98 9.12
N GLU A 219 13.40 8.92 9.82
CA GLU A 219 13.70 8.84 11.25
C GLU A 219 12.45 9.19 12.07
N ALA A 220 12.26 8.54 13.20
CA ALA A 220 11.11 8.72 14.12
C ALA A 220 9.72 8.33 13.57
N LEU A 221 9.66 7.58 12.47
CA LEU A 221 8.41 7.00 11.96
C LEU A 221 8.24 5.54 12.41
N PRO A 222 6.99 5.06 12.53
CA PRO A 222 6.71 3.63 12.63
C PRO A 222 7.34 2.87 11.44
N PRO A 223 7.81 1.61 11.63
CA PRO A 223 8.54 0.86 10.60
C PRO A 223 7.80 0.74 9.27
N GLU A 224 6.47 0.64 9.30
CA GLU A 224 5.61 0.56 8.10
C GLU A 224 5.63 1.86 7.29
N LEU A 225 5.59 2.99 7.98
CA LEU A 225 5.65 4.33 7.35
C LEU A 225 7.06 4.69 6.91
N ALA A 226 8.09 4.26 7.62
CA ALA A 226 9.48 4.44 7.23
C ALA A 226 9.80 3.72 5.92
N ARG A 227 9.30 2.49 5.73
CA ARG A 227 9.41 1.77 4.44
C ARG A 227 8.71 2.51 3.30
N PHE A 228 7.52 3.02 3.54
CA PHE A 228 6.80 3.83 2.55
C PHE A 228 7.58 5.10 2.18
N ALA A 229 8.05 5.87 3.18
CA ALA A 229 8.84 7.06 2.96
C ALA A 229 10.14 6.78 2.18
N GLY A 230 10.82 5.67 2.49
CA GLY A 230 12.00 5.22 1.76
C GLY A 230 11.72 4.89 0.29
N ALA A 231 10.66 4.12 0.02
CA ALA A 231 10.24 3.80 -1.35
C ALA A 231 9.82 5.05 -2.14
N PHE A 232 9.14 5.98 -1.49
CA PHE A 232 8.74 7.25 -2.07
C PHE A 232 9.95 8.14 -2.39
N ASN A 233 10.92 8.25 -1.47
CA ASN A 233 12.16 9.00 -1.69
C ASN A 233 12.97 8.41 -2.85
N ALA A 234 13.07 7.08 -2.96
CA ALA A 234 13.74 6.43 -4.08
C ALA A 234 13.03 6.70 -5.44
N ALA A 235 11.71 6.85 -5.43
CA ALA A 235 10.97 7.27 -6.62
C ALA A 235 11.23 8.73 -6.96
N LEU A 236 11.29 9.62 -5.97
CA LEU A 236 11.65 11.02 -6.15
C LEU A 236 13.07 11.19 -6.70
N ASP A 237 14.04 10.39 -6.23
CA ASP A 237 15.40 10.41 -6.73
C ASP A 237 15.44 10.13 -8.24
N ARG A 238 14.69 9.12 -8.69
CA ARG A 238 14.59 8.80 -10.12
C ARG A 238 13.95 9.92 -10.93
N VAL A 239 12.89 10.53 -10.41
CA VAL A 239 12.22 11.67 -11.06
C VAL A 239 13.14 12.88 -11.10
N SER A 240 13.85 13.18 -10.02
CA SER A 240 14.81 14.28 -9.93
C SER A 240 15.95 14.11 -10.93
N GLN A 241 16.53 12.90 -11.02
CA GLN A 241 17.56 12.58 -11.99
C GLN A 241 17.06 12.77 -13.44
N ALA A 242 15.88 12.23 -13.76
CA ALA A 242 15.29 12.39 -15.08
C ALA A 242 15.01 13.85 -15.43
N TYR A 243 14.56 14.65 -14.46
CA TYR A 243 14.30 16.07 -14.65
C TYR A 243 15.59 16.85 -14.89
N THR A 244 16.66 16.60 -14.11
CA THR A 244 17.97 17.21 -14.29
C THR A 244 18.59 16.87 -15.64
N GLN A 245 18.46 15.61 -16.08
CA GLN A 245 18.89 15.18 -17.41
C GLN A 245 18.11 15.90 -18.53
N LEU A 246 16.81 16.09 -18.36
CA LEU A 246 15.98 16.81 -19.30
C LEU A 246 16.34 18.30 -19.38
N GLU A 247 16.61 18.94 -18.24
CA GLU A 247 17.07 20.35 -18.22
C GLU A 247 18.42 20.51 -18.91
N ALA A 248 19.40 19.65 -18.61
CA ALA A 248 20.70 19.65 -19.27
C ALA A 248 20.53 19.46 -20.78
N PHE A 249 19.74 18.46 -21.20
CA PHE A 249 19.44 18.22 -22.62
C PHE A 249 18.84 19.45 -23.31
N ASN A 250 17.84 20.11 -22.69
CA ASN A 250 17.22 21.31 -23.27
C ASN A 250 18.21 22.47 -23.39
N ALA A 251 19.10 22.63 -22.42
CA ALA A 251 20.13 23.66 -22.45
C ALA A 251 21.14 23.41 -23.58
N ASP A 252 21.60 22.16 -23.73
CA ASP A 252 22.53 21.75 -24.78
C ASP A 252 21.93 21.92 -26.17
N VAL A 253 20.64 21.49 -26.35
CA VAL A 253 19.89 21.70 -27.58
C VAL A 253 19.82 23.17 -27.96
N ALA A 254 19.44 24.03 -26.99
CA ALA A 254 19.33 25.46 -27.20
C ALA A 254 20.70 26.08 -27.60
N HIS A 255 21.80 25.59 -27.02
CA HIS A 255 23.15 26.08 -27.32
C HIS A 255 23.59 25.65 -28.73
N GLU A 256 23.42 24.38 -29.10
CA GLU A 256 23.85 23.83 -30.40
C GLU A 256 22.99 24.33 -31.57
N LEU A 257 21.74 24.73 -31.33
CA LEU A 257 20.93 25.36 -32.38
C LEU A 257 21.18 26.86 -32.50
N ARG A 258 21.60 27.55 -31.43
CA ARG A 258 21.81 29.00 -31.44
C ARG A 258 22.99 29.40 -32.32
N SER A 259 24.10 28.64 -32.28
CA SER A 259 25.34 28.92 -33.01
C SER A 259 25.12 28.96 -34.54
N PRO A 260 24.62 27.88 -35.20
CA PRO A 260 24.36 27.88 -36.63
C PRO A 260 23.32 28.93 -37.05
N LEU A 261 22.28 29.14 -36.24
CA LEU A 261 21.26 30.15 -36.51
C LEU A 261 21.85 31.56 -36.52
N THR A 262 22.74 31.84 -35.54
CA THR A 262 23.45 33.14 -35.48
C THR A 262 24.34 33.36 -36.68
N ASN A 263 25.05 32.31 -37.13
CA ASN A 263 25.87 32.38 -38.33
C ASN A 263 25.05 32.65 -39.59
N LEU A 264 23.95 31.93 -39.79
CA LEU A 264 23.02 32.11 -40.90
C LEU A 264 22.47 33.54 -40.97
N ILE A 265 21.99 34.04 -39.85
CA ILE A 265 21.46 35.40 -39.72
C ILE A 265 22.57 36.42 -40.02
N GLY A 266 23.75 36.24 -39.41
CA GLY A 266 24.89 37.17 -39.58
C GLY A 266 25.38 37.24 -41.00
N GLN A 267 25.61 36.08 -41.67
CA GLN A 267 26.03 36.03 -43.08
C GLN A 267 24.99 36.66 -43.99
N THR A 268 23.72 36.35 -43.78
CA THR A 268 22.62 36.93 -44.59
C THR A 268 22.52 38.44 -44.38
N GLN A 269 22.63 38.94 -43.14
CA GLN A 269 22.62 40.37 -42.84
C GLN A 269 23.79 41.10 -43.51
N VAL A 270 25.01 40.54 -43.42
CA VAL A 270 26.20 41.11 -44.07
C VAL A 270 26.02 41.18 -45.58
N ALA A 271 25.46 40.13 -46.19
CA ALA A 271 25.19 40.10 -47.62
C ALA A 271 24.15 41.16 -48.05
N LEU A 272 23.17 41.49 -47.19
CA LEU A 272 22.14 42.46 -47.45
C LEU A 272 22.56 43.93 -47.24
N THR A 273 23.68 44.23 -46.49
CA THR A 273 24.08 45.58 -46.14
C THR A 273 24.75 46.37 -47.30
N ARG A 274 25.35 45.69 -48.27
CA ARG A 274 26.03 46.37 -49.41
C ARG A 274 25.85 45.50 -50.67
N GLY A 275 25.68 46.13 -51.82
CA GLY A 275 25.69 45.44 -53.12
C GLY A 275 27.00 44.70 -53.32
N ARG A 276 26.91 43.37 -53.63
CA ARG A 276 28.02 42.46 -53.83
C ARG A 276 27.95 41.86 -55.22
N SER A 277 29.04 41.17 -55.63
CA SER A 277 29.03 40.44 -56.89
C SER A 277 28.07 39.23 -56.82
N ALA A 278 27.65 38.71 -57.95
CA ALA A 278 26.81 37.51 -58.03
C ALA A 278 27.54 36.28 -57.44
N GLU A 279 28.85 36.17 -57.63
CA GLU A 279 29.70 35.13 -57.07
C GLU A 279 29.68 35.14 -55.53
N HIS A 280 29.76 36.32 -54.91
CA HIS A 280 29.72 36.44 -53.47
C HIS A 280 28.36 36.03 -52.90
N TYR A 281 27.23 36.39 -53.56
CA TYR A 281 25.92 35.91 -53.14
C TYR A 281 25.80 34.40 -53.29
N PHE A 282 26.39 33.82 -54.32
CA PHE A 282 26.42 32.35 -54.50
C PHE A 282 27.16 31.67 -53.35
N GLU A 283 28.37 32.17 -52.96
CA GLU A 283 29.14 31.66 -51.83
C GLU A 283 28.35 31.72 -50.53
N VAL A 284 27.69 32.85 -50.25
CA VAL A 284 26.86 33.02 -49.03
C VAL A 284 25.67 32.07 -49.04
N LEU A 285 25.01 31.90 -50.19
CA LEU A 285 23.87 30.97 -50.27
C LEU A 285 24.32 29.52 -50.12
N GLN A 286 25.48 29.15 -50.69
CA GLN A 286 26.07 27.82 -50.53
C GLN A 286 26.42 27.57 -49.06
N SER A 287 27.09 28.48 -48.37
CA SER A 287 27.42 28.38 -46.95
C SER A 287 26.17 28.32 -46.06
N ASN A 288 25.12 29.11 -46.40
CA ASN A 288 23.86 29.05 -45.69
C ASN A 288 23.15 27.68 -45.90
N LEU A 289 23.22 27.10 -47.08
CA LEU A 289 22.67 25.79 -47.38
C LEU A 289 23.37 24.69 -46.57
N GLU A 290 24.70 24.72 -46.51
CA GLU A 290 25.49 23.79 -45.70
C GLU A 290 25.10 23.89 -44.20
N GLU A 291 24.90 25.10 -43.67
CA GLU A 291 24.52 25.29 -42.28
C GLU A 291 23.08 24.84 -42.00
N LEU A 292 22.16 25.00 -42.96
CA LEU A 292 20.81 24.46 -42.88
C LEU A 292 20.78 22.92 -42.92
N GLU A 293 21.59 22.30 -43.73
CA GLU A 293 21.74 20.82 -43.77
C GLU A 293 22.33 20.30 -42.46
N ARG A 294 23.28 21.02 -41.88
CA ARG A 294 23.82 20.74 -40.56
C ARG A 294 22.74 20.80 -39.48
N LEU A 295 21.92 21.87 -39.42
CA LEU A 295 20.77 21.99 -38.53
C LEU A 295 19.81 20.83 -38.68
N ARG A 296 19.48 20.44 -39.93
CA ARG A 296 18.61 19.29 -40.22
C ARG A 296 19.20 17.99 -39.64
N SER A 297 20.50 17.77 -39.76
CA SER A 297 21.17 16.59 -39.17
C SER A 297 21.06 16.57 -37.65
N ILE A 298 21.35 17.71 -36.98
CA ILE A 298 21.24 17.83 -35.50
C ILE A 298 19.83 17.50 -35.04
N ILE A 299 18.80 18.08 -35.70
CA ILE A 299 17.38 17.83 -35.32
C ILE A 299 17.05 16.33 -35.49
N ASN A 300 17.44 15.71 -36.58
CA ASN A 300 17.19 14.29 -36.85
C ASN A 300 17.92 13.38 -35.86
N ASP A 301 19.12 13.74 -35.43
CA ASP A 301 19.89 13.01 -34.44
C ASP A 301 19.24 13.14 -33.05
N MET A 302 18.75 14.31 -32.72
CA MET A 302 18.01 14.53 -31.46
C MET A 302 16.70 13.76 -31.40
N LEU A 303 15.91 13.78 -32.50
CA LEU A 303 14.64 13.02 -32.57
C LEU A 303 14.90 11.52 -32.47
N PHE A 304 15.99 11.04 -33.08
CA PHE A 304 16.38 9.64 -32.95
C PHE A 304 16.75 9.27 -31.53
N LEU A 305 17.59 10.09 -30.84
CA LEU A 305 17.97 9.85 -29.46
C LEU A 305 16.80 9.93 -28.51
N ALA A 306 15.87 10.88 -28.71
CA ALA A 306 14.65 10.98 -27.93
C ALA A 306 13.75 9.74 -28.08
N SER A 307 13.67 9.18 -29.30
CA SER A 307 12.93 7.93 -29.53
C SER A 307 13.63 6.73 -28.90
N ALA A 308 14.94 6.66 -28.91
CA ALA A 308 15.71 5.60 -28.28
C ALA A 308 15.55 5.59 -26.75
N ASP A 309 15.49 6.78 -26.10
CA ASP A 309 15.25 6.94 -24.65
C ASP A 309 13.91 6.40 -24.21
N GLN A 310 12.90 6.41 -25.07
CA GLN A 310 11.59 5.82 -24.79
C GLN A 310 11.58 4.29 -24.83
N GLY A 311 12.77 3.66 -24.94
CA GLY A 311 12.92 2.21 -24.95
C GLY A 311 12.60 1.57 -26.29
N SER A 312 12.70 2.33 -27.41
CA SER A 312 12.56 1.78 -28.75
C SER A 312 13.57 0.65 -28.95
N LYS A 313 13.12 -0.47 -29.49
CA LYS A 313 13.97 -1.60 -29.85
C LYS A 313 14.09 -1.69 -31.36
N ALA A 314 15.20 -2.25 -31.84
CA ALA A 314 15.33 -2.60 -33.25
C ALA A 314 14.23 -3.60 -33.64
N THR A 315 13.42 -3.26 -34.64
CA THR A 315 12.23 -4.03 -35.04
C THR A 315 12.44 -4.86 -36.28
N ALA A 316 13.23 -4.36 -37.24
CA ALA A 316 13.51 -5.00 -38.55
C ALA A 316 14.82 -5.82 -38.49
N LEU A 317 14.95 -6.70 -37.48
CA LEU A 317 16.15 -7.53 -37.31
C LEU A 317 16.28 -8.60 -38.38
N ALA A 318 17.35 -8.54 -39.17
CA ALA A 318 17.74 -9.56 -40.13
C ALA A 318 19.14 -10.10 -39.80
N GLU A 319 19.37 -11.37 -40.10
CA GLU A 319 20.70 -11.95 -40.00
C GLU A 319 21.57 -11.40 -41.13
N ALA A 320 22.74 -10.86 -40.81
CA ALA A 320 23.68 -10.28 -41.77
C ALA A 320 25.14 -10.56 -41.37
N SER A 321 26.03 -10.57 -42.37
CA SER A 321 27.47 -10.51 -42.15
C SER A 321 27.86 -9.08 -41.81
N LEU A 322 28.59 -8.91 -40.73
CA LEU A 322 29.06 -7.59 -40.29
C LEU A 322 30.15 -7.06 -41.24
N ALA A 323 30.94 -7.94 -41.84
CA ALA A 323 31.95 -7.54 -42.85
C ALA A 323 31.28 -6.94 -44.10
N GLU A 324 30.17 -7.53 -44.60
CA GLU A 324 29.40 -6.99 -45.72
C GLU A 324 28.82 -5.60 -45.42
N GLU A 325 28.26 -5.39 -44.19
CA GLU A 325 27.71 -4.10 -43.79
C GLU A 325 28.79 -3.03 -43.59
N VAL A 326 30.00 -3.41 -43.11
CA VAL A 326 31.16 -2.54 -43.04
C VAL A 326 31.63 -2.18 -44.46
N ALA A 327 31.77 -3.14 -45.37
CA ALA A 327 32.16 -2.88 -46.76
C ALA A 327 31.19 -1.91 -47.45
N THR A 328 29.87 -2.17 -47.34
CA THR A 328 28.83 -1.27 -47.89
C THR A 328 28.92 0.14 -47.32
N THR A 329 29.29 0.27 -46.04
CA THR A 329 29.45 1.58 -45.38
C THR A 329 30.71 2.29 -45.85
N LEU A 330 31.80 1.57 -46.09
CA LEU A 330 33.04 2.12 -46.66
C LEU A 330 32.85 2.60 -48.06
N ASP A 331 32.15 1.85 -48.92
CA ASP A 331 31.79 2.29 -50.28
C ASP A 331 31.02 3.63 -50.25
N TYR A 332 30.14 3.80 -49.29
CA TYR A 332 29.40 5.07 -49.09
C TYR A 332 30.31 6.22 -48.64
N LEU A 333 31.37 5.96 -47.89
CA LEU A 333 32.30 6.95 -47.34
C LEU A 333 33.55 7.15 -48.21
N ASP A 334 33.65 6.49 -49.38
CA ASP A 334 34.85 6.45 -50.21
C ASP A 334 35.39 7.84 -50.53
N TYR A 335 34.54 8.76 -50.98
CA TYR A 335 34.93 10.15 -51.25
C TYR A 335 35.49 10.87 -50.00
N ILE A 336 34.90 10.62 -48.79
CA ILE A 336 35.37 11.26 -47.54
C ILE A 336 36.74 10.71 -47.12
N LEU A 337 36.98 9.41 -47.35
CA LEU A 337 38.22 8.74 -47.06
C LEU A 337 39.35 9.21 -48.02
N GLU A 338 39.03 9.37 -49.31
CA GLU A 338 39.95 9.92 -50.29
C GLU A 338 40.30 11.36 -50.00
N ASP A 339 39.33 12.22 -49.72
CA ASP A 339 39.53 13.63 -49.40
C ASP A 339 40.41 13.80 -48.14
N ALA A 340 40.19 12.98 -47.11
CA ALA A 340 40.97 12.94 -45.88
C ALA A 340 42.34 12.25 -46.07
N GLN A 341 42.60 11.63 -47.19
CA GLN A 341 43.81 10.83 -47.49
C GLN A 341 44.06 9.70 -46.46
N VAL A 342 42.97 9.04 -45.98
CA VAL A 342 43.05 8.00 -44.95
C VAL A 342 42.67 6.65 -45.58
N ARG A 343 43.38 5.60 -45.21
CA ARG A 343 43.06 4.23 -45.62
C ARG A 343 42.37 3.47 -44.51
N VAL A 344 41.46 2.55 -44.83
CA VAL A 344 40.79 1.68 -43.87
C VAL A 344 41.20 0.24 -44.12
N SER A 345 41.62 -0.48 -43.08
CA SER A 345 41.91 -1.90 -43.08
C SER A 345 40.81 -2.64 -42.30
N VAL A 346 40.16 -3.62 -42.90
CA VAL A 346 39.12 -4.43 -42.30
C VAL A 346 39.62 -5.84 -42.05
N SER A 347 39.38 -6.36 -40.84
CA SER A 347 39.78 -7.70 -40.43
C SER A 347 38.63 -8.43 -39.69
N GLY A 348 38.47 -9.72 -39.94
CA GLY A 348 37.47 -10.58 -39.36
C GLY A 348 36.09 -10.48 -39.99
N ASP A 349 35.18 -11.37 -39.59
CA ASP A 349 33.73 -11.34 -39.88
C ASP A 349 32.98 -12.06 -38.75
N ALA A 350 31.72 -11.69 -38.60
CA ALA A 350 30.81 -12.36 -37.73
C ALA A 350 29.36 -12.12 -38.15
N ARG A 351 28.44 -12.98 -37.77
CA ARG A 351 27.02 -12.83 -38.08
C ARG A 351 26.22 -12.38 -36.87
N ALA A 352 25.37 -11.38 -37.08
CA ALA A 352 24.47 -10.88 -36.04
C ALA A 352 23.06 -10.65 -36.60
N ARG A 353 22.08 -10.64 -35.71
CA ARG A 353 20.73 -10.19 -36.03
C ARG A 353 20.66 -8.69 -35.81
N ILE A 354 20.63 -7.94 -36.90
CA ILE A 354 20.71 -6.49 -36.87
C ILE A 354 19.64 -5.85 -37.74
N GLU A 355 19.30 -4.61 -37.39
CA GLU A 355 18.62 -3.70 -38.31
C GLU A 355 19.69 -2.96 -39.14
N LYS A 356 19.85 -3.36 -40.38
CA LYS A 356 20.95 -2.92 -41.24
C LYS A 356 21.10 -1.40 -41.32
N ALA A 357 19.98 -0.66 -41.44
CA ALA A 357 20.00 0.80 -41.52
C ALA A 357 20.54 1.45 -40.22
N GLN A 358 20.19 0.90 -39.09
CA GLN A 358 20.69 1.39 -37.80
C GLN A 358 22.19 1.08 -37.63
N LEU A 359 22.60 -0.15 -37.94
CA LEU A 359 24.01 -0.50 -37.84
C LEU A 359 24.87 0.37 -38.76
N ARG A 360 24.45 0.60 -40.01
CA ARG A 360 25.18 1.50 -40.95
C ARG A 360 25.28 2.90 -40.36
N ARG A 361 24.24 3.42 -39.73
CA ARG A 361 24.30 4.72 -39.06
C ARG A 361 25.34 4.72 -37.94
N ALA A 362 25.42 3.65 -37.12
CA ALA A 362 26.45 3.52 -36.10
C ALA A 362 27.85 3.48 -36.67
N LEU A 363 28.07 2.69 -37.78
CA LEU A 363 29.33 2.60 -38.47
C LEU A 363 29.77 3.93 -39.09
N ILE A 364 28.86 4.67 -39.74
CA ILE A 364 29.13 6.01 -40.27
C ILE A 364 29.61 6.95 -39.16
N ASN A 365 28.96 6.93 -37.97
CA ASN A 365 29.38 7.75 -36.84
C ASN A 365 30.76 7.36 -36.29
N LEU A 366 31.04 6.05 -36.16
CA LEU A 366 32.33 5.57 -35.71
C LEU A 366 33.46 5.91 -36.73
N LEU A 367 33.21 5.69 -38.00
CA LEU A 367 34.19 5.97 -39.05
C LEU A 367 34.44 7.46 -39.26
N ASN A 368 33.39 8.30 -39.24
CA ASN A 368 33.56 9.76 -39.31
C ASN A 368 34.36 10.28 -38.11
N ASN A 369 34.09 9.74 -36.90
CA ASN A 369 34.88 10.10 -35.73
C ASN A 369 36.35 9.70 -35.90
N ALA A 370 36.62 8.49 -36.41
CA ALA A 370 37.99 8.03 -36.68
C ALA A 370 38.68 8.88 -37.74
N VAL A 371 38.03 9.20 -38.87
CA VAL A 371 38.58 10.05 -39.94
C VAL A 371 38.94 11.43 -39.42
N GLN A 372 38.08 12.04 -38.63
CA GLN A 372 38.31 13.38 -38.08
C GLN A 372 39.53 13.47 -37.15
N HIS A 373 39.86 12.37 -36.47
CA HIS A 373 40.99 12.29 -35.56
C HIS A 373 42.22 11.60 -36.09
N THR A 374 42.24 11.22 -37.38
CA THR A 374 43.33 10.54 -38.04
C THR A 374 44.07 11.52 -38.94
N ALA A 375 45.39 11.56 -38.85
CA ALA A 375 46.21 12.38 -39.75
C ALA A 375 46.27 11.78 -41.18
N PRO A 376 46.47 12.60 -42.24
CA PRO A 376 46.61 12.12 -43.59
C PRO A 376 47.68 11.02 -43.73
N ASN A 377 47.47 10.07 -44.66
CA ASN A 377 48.30 8.92 -44.92
C ASN A 377 48.40 7.85 -43.81
N GLN A 378 47.57 7.97 -42.74
CA GLN A 378 47.46 6.93 -41.70
C GLN A 378 46.37 5.91 -42.04
N VAL A 379 46.32 4.85 -41.23
CA VAL A 379 45.38 3.74 -41.41
C VAL A 379 44.44 3.65 -40.24
N ILE A 380 43.16 3.61 -40.52
CA ILE A 380 42.09 3.25 -39.58
C ILE A 380 41.89 1.74 -39.64
N GLU A 381 41.87 1.07 -38.51
CA GLU A 381 41.62 -0.37 -38.41
C GLU A 381 40.21 -0.67 -37.96
N VAL A 382 39.50 -1.49 -38.75
CA VAL A 382 38.18 -2.04 -38.36
C VAL A 382 38.36 -3.53 -38.07
N CYS A 383 38.13 -3.92 -36.80
CA CYS A 383 38.26 -5.29 -36.36
C CYS A 383 36.89 -5.86 -35.96
N ILE A 384 36.47 -6.95 -36.60
CA ILE A 384 35.24 -7.66 -36.33
C ILE A 384 35.58 -8.95 -35.61
N LYS A 385 35.08 -9.15 -34.42
CA LYS A 385 35.25 -10.37 -33.61
C LYS A 385 33.89 -10.91 -33.21
N GLY A 386 33.77 -12.23 -33.16
CA GLY A 386 32.55 -12.86 -32.69
C GLY A 386 32.87 -14.13 -31.90
N ASP A 387 32.09 -14.37 -30.88
CA ASP A 387 32.04 -15.64 -30.15
C ASP A 387 30.58 -16.17 -30.13
N GLU A 388 30.34 -17.23 -29.38
CA GLU A 388 28.99 -17.84 -29.29
C GLU A 388 27.96 -16.92 -28.66
N GLN A 389 28.34 -15.93 -27.84
CA GLN A 389 27.46 -15.08 -27.09
C GLN A 389 27.31 -13.68 -27.68
N GLN A 390 28.41 -13.11 -28.19
CA GLN A 390 28.43 -11.73 -28.66
C GLN A 390 29.34 -11.53 -29.86
N VAL A 391 29.03 -10.52 -30.62
CA VAL A 391 29.86 -10.03 -31.73
C VAL A 391 30.25 -8.59 -31.47
N SER A 392 31.42 -8.17 -31.89
CA SER A 392 31.89 -6.80 -31.74
C SER A 392 32.46 -6.25 -33.02
N ILE A 393 32.25 -4.94 -33.25
CA ILE A 393 32.90 -4.15 -34.27
C ILE A 393 33.68 -3.06 -33.55
N ALA A 394 35.00 -3.06 -33.74
CA ALA A 394 35.90 -2.06 -33.18
C ALA A 394 36.50 -1.24 -34.31
N VAL A 395 36.50 0.08 -34.18
CA VAL A 395 37.14 1.03 -35.08
C VAL A 395 38.27 1.71 -34.30
N SER A 396 39.50 1.49 -34.74
CA SER A 396 40.72 2.03 -34.10
C SER A 396 41.35 3.07 -35.02
N ASN A 397 41.66 4.23 -34.45
CA ASN A 397 42.37 5.29 -35.12
C ASN A 397 43.63 5.68 -34.36
N PRO A 398 44.73 6.00 -35.08
CA PRO A 398 45.94 6.56 -34.48
C PRO A 398 45.63 7.92 -33.84
N GLY A 399 46.22 8.17 -32.64
CA GLY A 399 46.04 9.45 -31.99
C GLY A 399 46.62 9.47 -30.55
N PRO A 400 46.62 10.63 -29.89
CA PRO A 400 47.07 10.74 -28.50
C PRO A 400 46.10 10.00 -27.58
N ALA A 401 46.60 9.49 -26.47
CA ALA A 401 45.77 8.84 -25.48
C ALA A 401 44.74 9.82 -24.88
N ILE A 402 43.54 9.34 -24.69
CA ILE A 402 42.44 10.05 -24.03
C ILE A 402 42.54 9.77 -22.52
N ALA A 403 42.50 10.80 -21.70
CA ALA A 403 42.57 10.63 -20.24
C ALA A 403 41.39 9.80 -19.72
N ASP A 404 41.63 8.96 -18.72
CA ASP A 404 40.63 8.01 -18.16
C ASP A 404 39.35 8.70 -17.67
N GLU A 405 39.46 9.93 -17.17
CA GLU A 405 38.31 10.74 -16.70
C GLU A 405 37.31 11.07 -17.83
N HIS A 406 37.76 11.07 -19.08
CA HIS A 406 36.93 11.34 -20.26
C HIS A 406 36.29 10.08 -20.83
N LEU A 407 36.94 8.90 -20.69
CA LEU A 407 36.50 7.66 -21.37
C LEU A 407 35.04 7.30 -21.08
N ALA A 408 34.60 7.42 -19.83
CA ALA A 408 33.23 7.14 -19.41
C ALA A 408 32.19 8.11 -20.01
N LEU A 409 32.61 9.32 -20.37
CA LEU A 409 31.76 10.40 -20.84
C LEU A 409 31.68 10.51 -22.37
N LEU A 410 32.54 9.84 -23.11
CA LEU A 410 32.64 9.96 -24.62
C LEU A 410 31.35 9.56 -25.34
N PHE A 411 30.53 8.70 -24.71
CA PHE A 411 29.25 8.27 -25.29
C PHE A 411 28.04 9.06 -24.74
N GLU A 412 28.32 10.10 -23.88
CA GLU A 412 27.28 11.02 -23.46
C GLU A 412 27.02 12.08 -24.53
N ARG A 413 25.82 12.62 -24.57
CA ARG A 413 25.37 13.61 -25.55
C ARG A 413 26.13 14.90 -25.40
N PHE A 414 26.52 15.50 -26.53
CA PHE A 414 27.24 16.77 -26.64
C PHE A 414 28.61 16.79 -25.95
N TYR A 415 29.07 15.65 -25.41
CA TYR A 415 30.35 15.58 -24.76
C TYR A 415 31.52 15.63 -25.73
N ARG A 416 32.54 16.46 -25.45
CA ARG A 416 33.76 16.64 -26.22
C ARG A 416 34.93 16.87 -25.25
N VAL A 417 36.06 16.21 -25.51
CA VAL A 417 37.30 16.36 -24.71
C VAL A 417 37.87 17.77 -24.80
N ASP A 418 37.83 18.41 -25.99
CA ASP A 418 38.35 19.76 -26.26
C ASP A 418 37.20 20.70 -26.69
N ALA A 419 36.59 21.39 -25.73
CA ALA A 419 35.62 22.45 -26.04
C ALA A 419 36.24 23.65 -26.76
N ALA A 420 37.54 23.86 -26.66
CA ALA A 420 38.28 25.00 -27.25
C ALA A 420 38.52 24.82 -28.78
N ARG A 421 38.50 23.59 -29.33
CA ARG A 421 38.65 23.32 -30.77
C ARG A 421 37.31 23.30 -31.52
N ALA A 422 36.22 23.70 -30.91
CA ALA A 422 34.89 23.77 -31.51
C ALA A 422 34.80 24.66 -32.78
N ASN A 423 35.75 25.60 -32.94
CA ASN A 423 35.78 26.57 -34.05
C ASN A 423 36.52 26.11 -35.32
N SER A 424 37.15 24.94 -35.34
CA SER A 424 37.81 24.43 -36.54
C SER A 424 36.85 23.49 -37.28
N GLY A 425 35.97 24.06 -38.11
CA GLY A 425 35.32 23.50 -39.32
C GLY A 425 34.71 22.09 -39.33
N GLY A 426 34.75 21.35 -38.24
CA GLY A 426 34.28 19.98 -38.20
C GLY A 426 32.80 19.86 -37.83
N ASN A 427 32.07 19.04 -38.57
CA ASN A 427 30.62 18.81 -38.53
C ASN A 427 30.16 18.01 -37.25
N ASN A 428 30.95 17.94 -36.18
CA ASN A 428 30.78 16.99 -35.09
C ASN A 428 30.20 17.69 -33.86
N HIS A 429 28.89 17.47 -33.61
CA HIS A 429 28.12 18.09 -32.51
C HIS A 429 28.18 17.29 -31.19
N GLY A 430 29.05 16.28 -31.04
CA GLY A 430 29.09 15.41 -29.87
C GLY A 430 27.87 14.46 -29.75
N LEU A 431 27.08 14.27 -30.82
CA LEU A 431 25.95 13.34 -30.84
C LEU A 431 26.31 11.98 -31.45
N GLY A 432 27.34 11.89 -32.27
CA GLY A 432 27.67 10.69 -33.02
C GLY A 432 27.90 9.45 -32.17
N LEU A 433 28.72 9.54 -31.11
CA LEU A 433 28.99 8.42 -30.22
C LEU A 433 27.76 8.10 -29.33
N ALA A 434 26.96 9.09 -28.97
CA ALA A 434 25.69 8.86 -28.26
C ALA A 434 24.69 8.07 -29.15
N ILE A 435 24.66 8.32 -30.44
CA ILE A 435 23.87 7.55 -31.42
C ILE A 435 24.37 6.12 -31.49
N VAL A 436 25.70 5.88 -31.52
CA VAL A 436 26.28 4.53 -31.47
C VAL A 436 25.82 3.78 -30.23
N LYS A 437 25.85 4.42 -29.05
CA LYS A 437 25.36 3.87 -27.81
C LYS A 437 23.86 3.54 -27.85
N ALA A 438 23.04 4.44 -28.36
CA ALA A 438 21.61 4.22 -28.53
C ALA A 438 21.33 3.02 -29.45
N ILE A 439 21.99 2.93 -30.57
CA ILE A 439 21.86 1.80 -31.52
C ILE A 439 22.31 0.48 -30.90
N ALA A 440 23.40 0.46 -30.14
CA ALA A 440 23.84 -0.72 -29.41
C ALA A 440 22.74 -1.21 -28.43
N LEU A 441 22.19 -0.29 -27.60
CA LEU A 441 21.14 -0.60 -26.66
C LEU A 441 19.86 -1.07 -27.33
N MET A 442 19.44 -0.47 -28.44
CA MET A 442 18.27 -0.91 -29.23
C MET A 442 18.39 -2.36 -29.73
N HIS A 443 19.62 -2.84 -29.93
CA HIS A 443 19.94 -4.22 -30.31
C HIS A 443 20.23 -5.14 -29.14
N GLY A 444 20.11 -4.64 -27.88
CA GLY A 444 20.43 -5.41 -26.67
C GLY A 444 21.91 -5.59 -26.40
N GLY A 445 22.74 -4.75 -27.01
CA GLY A 445 24.19 -4.73 -26.89
C GLY A 445 24.72 -3.60 -26.01
N SER A 446 26.01 -3.29 -26.17
CA SER A 446 26.72 -2.25 -25.44
C SER A 446 27.79 -1.59 -26.30
N VAL A 447 28.36 -0.49 -25.82
CA VAL A 447 29.50 0.18 -26.43
C VAL A 447 30.72 0.05 -25.55
N PHE A 448 31.92 0.17 -26.15
CA PHE A 448 33.17 0.18 -25.42
C PHE A 448 34.17 1.15 -26.05
N VAL A 449 35.10 1.60 -25.25
CA VAL A 449 36.24 2.43 -25.69
C VAL A 449 37.51 1.96 -24.98
N HIS A 450 38.59 1.91 -25.70
CA HIS A 450 39.95 1.67 -25.21
C HIS A 450 40.85 2.74 -25.77
N SER A 451 41.66 3.36 -24.97
CA SER A 451 42.63 4.37 -25.38
C SER A 451 43.97 4.03 -24.77
N GLU A 452 44.94 3.84 -25.65
CA GLU A 452 46.32 3.56 -25.29
C GLU A 452 47.24 4.53 -26.01
N ALA A 453 48.52 4.60 -25.62
CA ALA A 453 49.49 5.48 -26.27
C ALA A 453 49.64 5.08 -27.76
N GLY A 454 49.10 5.91 -28.64
CA GLY A 454 49.19 5.76 -30.08
C GLY A 454 47.91 5.29 -30.79
N ALA A 455 46.90 4.79 -30.09
CA ALA A 455 45.64 4.35 -30.73
C ALA A 455 44.42 4.52 -29.80
N ASN A 456 43.31 4.98 -30.39
CA ASN A 456 42.03 5.06 -29.76
C ASN A 456 41.04 4.12 -30.48
N THR A 457 40.41 3.21 -29.71
CA THR A 457 39.50 2.21 -30.24
C THR A 457 38.11 2.44 -29.67
N PHE A 458 37.14 2.65 -30.56
CA PHE A 458 35.71 2.76 -30.22
C PHE A 458 34.96 1.59 -30.81
N GLY A 459 34.03 1.00 -30.10
CA GLY A 459 33.34 -0.16 -30.64
C GLY A 459 31.92 -0.35 -30.10
N ILE A 460 31.23 -1.24 -30.83
CA ILE A 460 29.89 -1.71 -30.49
C ILE A 460 29.95 -3.22 -30.30
N SER A 461 29.31 -3.70 -29.25
CA SER A 461 29.12 -5.13 -28.99
C SER A 461 27.63 -5.46 -29.07
N LEU A 462 27.28 -6.51 -29.82
CA LEU A 462 25.90 -6.93 -30.09
C LEU A 462 25.75 -8.43 -29.76
N PRO A 463 24.55 -8.90 -29.46
CA PRO A 463 24.28 -10.33 -29.27
C PRO A 463 24.53 -11.11 -30.53
N SER A 464 25.19 -12.30 -30.45
CA SER A 464 25.44 -13.19 -31.57
C SER A 464 24.13 -13.74 -32.15
N ALA A 465 24.12 -14.03 -33.45
CA ALA A 465 22.99 -14.68 -34.14
C ALA A 465 22.67 -16.07 -33.59
N GLN A 466 23.64 -16.74 -32.95
CA GLN A 466 23.51 -18.11 -32.44
C GLN A 466 22.73 -18.23 -31.14
N LEU A 467 22.44 -17.15 -30.42
CA LEU A 467 21.63 -17.14 -29.19
C LEU A 467 20.13 -17.35 -29.48
N ARG A 468 19.73 -18.50 -30.07
CA ARG A 468 18.33 -18.97 -30.02
C ARG A 468 18.24 -20.29 -29.27
N GLY A 469 17.89 -20.23 -28.00
CA GLY A 469 17.60 -21.43 -27.20
C GLY A 469 16.88 -21.16 -25.90
N PHE A 470 16.75 -19.92 -25.44
CA PHE A 470 15.99 -19.64 -24.20
C PHE A 470 14.81 -18.72 -24.47
N ALA A 471 13.67 -19.32 -24.78
CA ALA A 471 12.38 -18.67 -24.68
C ALA A 471 12.16 -18.28 -23.20
N VAL A 472 12.07 -16.99 -22.94
CA VAL A 472 11.52 -16.50 -21.67
C VAL A 472 10.08 -17.00 -21.54
N LYS A 473 9.85 -17.96 -20.68
CA LYS A 473 8.50 -18.25 -20.19
C LYS A 473 8.08 -17.07 -19.33
N VAL A 474 6.99 -16.42 -19.74
CA VAL A 474 6.21 -15.43 -19.00
C VAL A 474 5.62 -16.07 -17.73
#